data_24b9a6b127b89951940ff4e3f2312cef
#
_entry.id   24b9a6b127b89951940ff4e3f2312cef
#
_cell.length_a   1.000
_cell.length_b   1.000
_cell.length_c   1.000
_cell.angle_alpha   90.00
_cell.angle_beta   90.00
_cell.angle_gamma   90.00
#
_symmetry.space_group_name_H-M   'P 1'
#
loop_
_entity.id
_entity.type
_entity.pdbx_description
1 polymer ?
#
loop_
_entity_poly.entity_id
_entity_poly.type
_entity_poly.pdbx_seq_one_letter_code
_entity_poly.pdbx_strand_id
1 'polypeptide(L)'
;SINREPYGPLTGTLVPPCISHAVAIIETLLAAEQGVKNISVGYGQCGNIVQDIAAIKSLEELTNEYLIKNGYEDVIITTVLHQWMGSFPQDEAKAFGVIALGSVLASLSKATKVIVKTPHEAMGVPTKEANAQGLLCTKQVLYMLKDQEFNNKEVEFEKESKLTTIESEAFSNCAITS
;
A
#
# COMPACT_ATOMS: atom_id res chain seq x y z
N SER A 1 4.47 21.96 1.27
CA SER A 1 4.33 21.24 -0.01
C SER A 1 3.07 20.39 0.03
N ILE A 2 2.37 20.29 -1.11
CA ILE A 2 1.18 19.45 -1.24
C ILE A 2 1.67 18.02 -1.48
N ASN A 3 1.16 17.07 -0.71
CA ASN A 3 1.38 15.64 -0.95
C ASN A 3 0.19 15.11 -1.75
N ARG A 4 0.44 14.47 -2.90
CA ARG A 4 -0.56 13.82 -3.73
C ARG A 4 -0.50 12.31 -3.52
N GLU A 5 -1.64 11.68 -3.37
CA GLU A 5 -1.80 10.24 -3.39
C GLU A 5 -2.68 9.86 -4.60
N PRO A 6 -2.07 9.35 -5.70
CA PRO A 6 -2.83 8.73 -6.78
C PRO A 6 -3.35 7.37 -6.32
N TYR A 7 -4.64 7.26 -6.06
CA TYR A 7 -5.27 6.04 -5.62
C TYR A 7 -6.68 5.92 -6.21
N GLY A 8 -6.96 4.81 -6.84
CA GLY A 8 -8.21 4.61 -7.54
C GLY A 8 -8.63 3.13 -7.68
N PRO A 9 -9.61 2.83 -8.53
CA PRO A 9 -10.15 1.47 -8.69
C PRO A 9 -9.11 0.42 -9.11
N LEU A 10 -8.11 0.83 -9.89
CA LEU A 10 -7.05 -0.07 -10.38
C LEU A 10 -5.87 -0.23 -9.41
N THR A 11 -5.88 0.49 -8.30
CA THR A 11 -4.87 0.37 -7.23
C THR A 11 -5.47 -0.16 -5.94
N GLY A 12 -6.73 -0.59 -5.98
CA GLY A 12 -7.48 -1.06 -4.83
C GLY A 12 -7.26 -2.54 -4.50
N THR A 13 -8.00 -3.00 -3.50
CA THR A 13 -7.98 -4.40 -3.05
C THR A 13 -8.40 -5.36 -4.17
N LEU A 14 -7.74 -6.52 -4.23
CA LEU A 14 -7.95 -7.60 -5.21
C LEU A 14 -7.54 -7.27 -6.65
N VAL A 15 -6.90 -6.15 -6.88
CA VAL A 15 -6.19 -5.89 -8.14
C VAL A 15 -4.80 -6.55 -8.04
N PRO A 16 -4.36 -7.32 -9.04
CA PRO A 16 -3.02 -7.90 -9.04
C PRO A 16 -1.95 -6.82 -8.82
N PRO A 17 -0.93 -7.05 -7.98
CA PRO A 17 0.10 -6.05 -7.67
C PRO A 17 0.76 -5.44 -8.91
N CYS A 18 1.05 -6.24 -9.93
CA CYS A 18 1.65 -5.78 -11.18
C CYS A 18 0.82 -4.69 -11.89
N ILE A 19 -0.50 -4.83 -11.91
CA ILE A 19 -1.41 -3.84 -12.51
C ILE A 19 -1.47 -2.59 -11.65
N SER A 20 -1.65 -2.76 -10.34
CA SER A 20 -1.75 -1.62 -9.43
C SER A 20 -0.45 -0.80 -9.37
N HIS A 21 0.71 -1.46 -9.43
CA HIS A 21 2.02 -0.81 -9.50
C HIS A 21 2.19 -0.02 -10.79
N ALA A 22 1.90 -0.63 -11.93
CA ALA A 22 2.01 0.05 -13.22
C ALA A 22 1.14 1.32 -13.26
N VAL A 23 -0.10 1.25 -12.79
CA VAL A 23 -0.99 2.42 -12.71
C VAL A 23 -0.43 3.48 -11.76
N ALA A 24 0.02 3.09 -10.57
CA ALA A 24 0.58 4.02 -9.59
C ALA A 24 1.85 4.72 -10.11
N ILE A 25 2.74 4.00 -10.81
CA ILE A 25 3.95 4.53 -11.42
C ILE A 25 3.60 5.54 -12.51
N ILE A 26 2.68 5.21 -13.42
CA ILE A 26 2.25 6.10 -14.50
C ILE A 26 1.64 7.38 -13.93
N GLU A 27 0.72 7.27 -12.97
CA GLU A 27 0.09 8.42 -12.32
C GLU A 27 1.12 9.28 -11.56
N THR A 28 2.14 8.64 -10.99
CA THR A 28 3.26 9.33 -10.32
C THR A 28 4.09 10.14 -11.31
N LEU A 29 4.45 9.55 -12.46
CA LEU A 29 5.18 10.25 -13.52
C LEU A 29 4.39 11.44 -14.08
N LEU A 30 3.09 11.27 -14.34
CA LEU A 30 2.21 12.36 -14.77
C LEU A 30 2.12 13.48 -13.72
N ALA A 31 2.09 13.14 -12.43
CA ALA A 31 2.10 14.12 -11.36
C ALA A 31 3.45 14.85 -11.26
N ALA A 32 4.56 14.14 -11.40
CA ALA A 32 5.91 14.70 -11.40
C ALA A 32 6.11 15.68 -12.58
N GLU A 33 5.61 15.32 -13.76
CA GLU A 33 5.60 16.20 -14.95
C GLU A 33 4.86 17.52 -14.68
N GLN A 34 3.80 17.50 -13.88
CA GLN A 34 3.07 18.69 -13.46
C GLN A 34 3.73 19.44 -12.28
N GLY A 35 4.94 19.04 -11.88
CA GLY A 35 5.73 19.72 -10.85
C GLY A 35 5.41 19.29 -9.41
N VAL A 36 4.67 18.19 -9.21
CA VAL A 36 4.42 17.66 -7.85
C VAL A 36 5.69 17.01 -7.32
N LYS A 37 6.13 17.43 -6.13
CA LYS A 37 7.40 16.99 -5.51
C LYS A 37 7.24 16.03 -4.33
N ASN A 38 6.01 15.81 -3.85
CA ASN A 38 5.75 14.86 -2.77
C ASN A 38 4.56 13.99 -3.18
N ILE A 39 4.82 12.71 -3.38
CA ILE A 39 3.83 11.76 -3.86
C ILE A 39 3.81 10.55 -2.93
N SER A 40 2.61 10.12 -2.56
CA SER A 40 2.40 8.90 -1.81
C SER A 40 1.84 7.83 -2.73
N VAL A 41 2.54 6.71 -2.88
CA VAL A 41 2.05 5.57 -3.66
C VAL A 41 1.30 4.59 -2.76
N GLY A 42 0.07 4.26 -3.14
CA GLY A 42 -0.84 3.46 -2.34
C GLY A 42 -0.94 2.02 -2.80
N TYR A 43 -1.04 1.10 -1.84
CA TYR A 43 -1.31 -0.32 -2.07
C TYR A 43 -2.46 -0.79 -1.20
N GLY A 44 -3.42 -1.49 -1.78
CA GLY A 44 -4.55 -2.09 -1.07
C GLY A 44 -4.25 -3.52 -0.63
N GLN A 45 -4.40 -3.81 0.66
CA GLN A 45 -4.22 -5.16 1.22
C GLN A 45 -5.01 -6.21 0.42
N CYS A 46 -4.35 -7.28 -0.03
CA CYS A 46 -4.95 -8.40 -0.77
C CYS A 46 -5.18 -9.65 0.07
N GLY A 47 -4.62 -9.71 1.29
CA GLY A 47 -4.86 -10.78 2.27
C GLY A 47 -3.78 -11.85 2.32
N ASN A 48 -2.77 -11.82 1.46
CA ASN A 48 -1.56 -12.63 1.58
C ASN A 48 -0.43 -11.76 2.14
N ILE A 49 -0.01 -12.05 3.38
CA ILE A 49 0.96 -11.21 4.10
C ILE A 49 2.29 -11.10 3.34
N VAL A 50 2.81 -12.20 2.81
CA VAL A 50 4.10 -12.22 2.09
C VAL A 50 4.01 -11.39 0.82
N GLN A 51 2.98 -11.62 0.02
CA GLN A 51 2.71 -10.86 -1.19
C GLN A 51 2.50 -9.37 -0.91
N ASP A 52 1.69 -9.04 0.11
CA ASP A 52 1.36 -7.66 0.44
C ASP A 52 2.60 -6.87 0.92
N ILE A 53 3.48 -7.51 1.72
CA ILE A 53 4.75 -6.88 2.13
C ILE A 53 5.68 -6.69 0.93
N ALA A 54 5.82 -7.72 0.09
CA ALA A 54 6.65 -7.65 -1.11
C ALA A 54 6.15 -6.55 -2.07
N ALA A 55 4.83 -6.47 -2.26
CA ALA A 55 4.21 -5.48 -3.13
C ALA A 55 4.48 -4.04 -2.67
N ILE A 56 4.33 -3.71 -1.38
CA ILE A 56 4.59 -2.36 -0.90
C ILE A 56 6.06 -1.97 -1.13
N LYS A 57 7.00 -2.88 -0.86
CA LYS A 57 8.43 -2.62 -1.05
C LYS A 57 8.81 -2.45 -2.51
N SER A 58 8.36 -3.37 -3.37
CA SER A 58 8.63 -3.27 -4.81
C SER A 58 7.95 -2.05 -5.45
N LEU A 59 6.78 -1.62 -4.96
CA LEU A 59 6.14 -0.40 -5.42
C LEU A 59 6.99 0.84 -5.16
N GLU A 60 7.57 0.96 -3.96
CA GLU A 60 8.46 2.08 -3.61
C GLU A 60 9.72 2.08 -4.47
N GLU A 61 10.39 0.92 -4.57
CA GLU A 61 11.64 0.74 -5.32
C GLU A 61 11.44 1.06 -6.80
N LEU A 62 10.45 0.45 -7.44
CA LEU A 62 10.14 0.68 -8.85
C LEU A 62 9.73 2.12 -9.13
N THR A 63 8.89 2.72 -8.29
CA THR A 63 8.47 4.11 -8.48
C THR A 63 9.67 5.05 -8.46
N ASN A 64 10.59 4.88 -7.52
CA ASN A 64 11.82 5.67 -7.48
C ASN A 64 12.70 5.43 -8.72
N GLU A 65 12.84 4.18 -9.16
CA GLU A 65 13.62 3.85 -10.36
C GLU A 65 13.05 4.54 -11.61
N TYR A 66 11.73 4.48 -11.81
CA TYR A 66 11.09 5.15 -12.95
C TYR A 66 11.15 6.67 -12.88
N LEU A 67 11.07 7.27 -11.71
CA LEU A 67 11.27 8.71 -11.52
C LEU A 67 12.69 9.12 -11.92
N ILE A 68 13.71 8.42 -11.45
CA ILE A 68 15.11 8.68 -11.79
C ILE A 68 15.34 8.52 -13.31
N LYS A 69 14.86 7.45 -13.92
CA LYS A 69 14.96 7.20 -15.36
C LYS A 69 14.35 8.32 -16.21
N ASN A 70 13.33 9.01 -15.68
CA ASN A 70 12.65 10.12 -16.38
C ASN A 70 13.12 11.52 -15.92
N GLY A 71 14.19 11.62 -15.12
CA GLY A 71 14.79 12.89 -14.71
C GLY A 71 14.10 13.61 -13.54
N TYR A 72 13.30 12.91 -12.74
CA TYR A 72 12.57 13.45 -11.58
C TYR A 72 13.22 13.07 -10.26
N GLU A 73 14.54 13.26 -10.11
CA GLU A 73 15.32 12.86 -8.94
C GLU A 73 14.97 13.62 -7.65
N ASP A 74 14.29 14.76 -7.77
CA ASP A 74 13.89 15.63 -6.66
C ASP A 74 12.46 15.34 -6.12
N VAL A 75 11.79 14.30 -6.64
CA VAL A 75 10.48 13.85 -6.15
C VAL A 75 10.67 12.89 -4.97
N ILE A 76 9.95 13.19 -3.88
CA ILE A 76 9.96 12.38 -2.66
C ILE A 76 8.77 11.42 -2.68
N ILE A 77 9.04 10.12 -2.60
CA ILE A 77 8.03 9.07 -2.55
C ILE A 77 7.85 8.60 -1.09
N THR A 78 6.59 8.37 -0.73
CA THR A 78 6.19 7.70 0.50
C THR A 78 5.16 6.63 0.19
N THR A 79 5.08 5.59 1.01
CA THR A 79 4.13 4.49 0.82
C THR A 79 2.90 4.64 1.70
N VAL A 80 1.75 4.21 1.18
CA VAL A 80 0.47 4.16 1.91
C VAL A 80 -0.11 2.75 1.80
N LEU A 81 -0.36 2.13 2.94
CA LEU A 81 -1.14 0.90 3.00
C LEU A 81 -2.60 1.24 3.26
N HIS A 82 -3.48 0.82 2.37
CA HIS A 82 -4.92 0.76 2.61
C HIS A 82 -5.26 -0.59 3.24
N GLN A 83 -5.75 -0.60 4.48
CA GLN A 83 -6.23 -1.83 5.11
C GLN A 83 -7.37 -2.43 4.27
N TRP A 84 -7.65 -3.71 4.50
CA TRP A 84 -8.63 -4.49 3.74
C TRP A 84 -9.89 -3.72 3.38
N MET A 85 -10.19 -3.62 2.08
CA MET A 85 -11.34 -2.89 1.53
C MET A 85 -12.40 -3.84 0.95
N GLY A 86 -12.24 -5.13 1.11
CA GLY A 86 -13.25 -6.11 0.74
C GLY A 86 -14.35 -6.22 1.78
N SER A 87 -15.08 -7.33 1.73
CA SER A 87 -16.18 -7.59 2.66
C SER A 87 -15.69 -7.63 4.12
N PHE A 88 -16.34 -6.85 4.97
CA PHE A 88 -16.12 -6.84 6.42
C PHE A 88 -17.17 -7.68 7.14
N PRO A 89 -16.79 -8.35 8.26
CA PRO A 89 -17.76 -9.03 9.10
C PRO A 89 -18.64 -8.01 9.85
N GLN A 90 -19.92 -8.35 10.06
CA GLN A 90 -20.83 -7.52 10.85
C GLN A 90 -20.52 -7.54 12.35
N ASP A 91 -19.92 -8.64 12.83
CA ASP A 91 -19.46 -8.76 14.21
C ASP A 91 -18.22 -7.90 14.45
N GLU A 92 -18.30 -6.98 15.41
CA GLU A 92 -17.23 -6.02 15.68
C GLU A 92 -15.92 -6.69 16.12
N ALA A 93 -15.99 -7.78 16.92
CA ALA A 93 -14.78 -8.47 17.37
C ALA A 93 -14.05 -9.11 16.18
N LYS A 94 -14.78 -9.65 15.21
CA LYS A 94 -14.21 -10.16 13.96
C LYS A 94 -13.67 -9.03 13.09
N ALA A 95 -14.36 -7.89 13.04
CA ALA A 95 -13.89 -6.70 12.31
C ALA A 95 -12.57 -6.17 12.87
N PHE A 96 -12.41 -6.13 14.20
CA PHE A 96 -11.13 -5.80 14.83
C PHE A 96 -10.02 -6.78 14.48
N GLY A 97 -10.32 -8.07 14.28
CA GLY A 97 -9.35 -9.06 13.78
C GLY A 97 -8.81 -8.68 12.40
N VAL A 98 -9.69 -8.23 11.48
CA VAL A 98 -9.30 -7.77 10.15
C VAL A 98 -8.44 -6.49 10.23
N ILE A 99 -8.82 -5.53 11.06
CA ILE A 99 -8.07 -4.28 11.30
C ILE A 99 -6.69 -4.58 11.90
N ALA A 100 -6.63 -5.47 12.87
CA ALA A 100 -5.37 -5.88 13.51
C ALA A 100 -4.41 -6.52 12.50
N LEU A 101 -4.90 -7.42 11.65
CA LEU A 101 -4.10 -8.05 10.60
C LEU A 101 -3.52 -7.01 9.62
N GLY A 102 -4.33 -6.05 9.17
CA GLY A 102 -3.86 -4.95 8.32
C GLY A 102 -2.84 -4.06 9.02
N SER A 103 -2.95 -3.91 10.35
CA SER A 103 -1.99 -3.16 11.15
C SER A 103 -0.65 -3.88 11.32
N VAL A 104 -0.67 -5.21 11.46
CA VAL A 104 0.54 -6.07 11.43
C VAL A 104 1.26 -5.89 10.10
N LEU A 105 0.52 -6.00 8.99
CA LEU A 105 1.05 -5.82 7.65
C LEU A 105 1.71 -4.44 7.48
N ALA A 106 1.05 -3.37 7.92
CA ALA A 106 1.60 -2.01 7.87
C ALA A 106 2.93 -1.88 8.63
N SER A 107 3.03 -2.51 9.80
CA SER A 107 4.26 -2.50 10.59
C SER A 107 5.39 -3.26 9.90
N LEU A 108 5.12 -4.46 9.42
CA LEU A 108 6.14 -5.33 8.80
C LEU A 108 6.61 -4.83 7.43
N SER A 109 5.72 -4.19 6.66
CA SER A 109 6.06 -3.57 5.38
C SER A 109 6.76 -2.22 5.52
N LYS A 110 6.79 -1.62 6.73
CA LYS A 110 7.31 -0.27 7.00
C LYS A 110 6.56 0.83 6.21
N ALA A 111 5.28 0.62 5.91
CA ALA A 111 4.48 1.63 5.21
C ALA A 111 4.50 2.97 5.96
N THR A 112 4.72 4.07 5.23
CA THR A 112 4.83 5.42 5.82
C THR A 112 3.50 5.89 6.41
N LYS A 113 2.39 5.50 5.78
CA LYS A 113 1.02 5.83 6.21
C LYS A 113 0.14 4.59 6.14
N VAL A 114 -0.92 4.60 6.95
CA VAL A 114 -1.96 3.57 6.93
C VAL A 114 -3.33 4.23 6.84
N ILE A 115 -4.12 3.84 5.84
CA ILE A 115 -5.53 4.17 5.80
C ILE A 115 -6.28 3.11 6.59
N VAL A 116 -6.74 3.53 7.77
CA VAL A 116 -7.31 2.65 8.78
C VAL A 116 -8.79 2.43 8.54
N LYS A 117 -9.23 1.20 8.69
CA LYS A 117 -10.63 0.79 8.64
C LYS A 117 -11.30 0.83 10.01
N THR A 118 -12.62 0.76 10.02
CA THR A 118 -13.42 0.81 11.25
C THR A 118 -14.16 -0.51 11.49
N PRO A 119 -14.53 -0.83 12.75
CA PRO A 119 -15.37 -2.00 13.00
C PRO A 119 -16.77 -1.90 12.37
N HIS A 120 -17.20 -0.72 11.90
CA HIS A 120 -18.49 -0.47 11.27
C HIS A 120 -18.49 -0.52 9.74
N GLU A 121 -17.41 -0.97 9.09
CA GLU A 121 -17.33 -1.03 7.61
C GLU A 121 -18.51 -1.81 6.96
N ALA A 122 -19.02 -2.84 7.63
CA ALA A 122 -20.17 -3.60 7.14
C ALA A 122 -21.54 -2.94 7.44
N MET A 123 -21.56 -1.85 8.20
CA MET A 123 -22.80 -1.22 8.69
C MET A 123 -23.16 0.09 7.99
N GLY A 124 -22.37 0.50 6.98
CA GLY A 124 -22.57 1.75 6.26
C GLY A 124 -21.63 2.86 6.74
N VAL A 125 -22.17 4.07 7.03
CA VAL A 125 -21.33 5.20 7.45
C VAL A 125 -20.88 5.03 8.89
N PRO A 126 -19.56 4.94 9.16
CA PRO A 126 -19.04 4.73 10.50
C PRO A 126 -19.28 5.94 11.40
N THR A 127 -19.52 5.69 12.70
CA THR A 127 -19.58 6.74 13.72
C THR A 127 -18.19 7.28 14.04
N LYS A 128 -18.12 8.42 14.75
CA LYS A 128 -16.85 8.97 15.24
C LYS A 128 -16.15 8.01 16.20
N GLU A 129 -16.93 7.34 17.03
CA GLU A 129 -16.46 6.38 18.02
C GLU A 129 -15.87 5.14 17.33
N ALA A 130 -16.53 4.59 16.31
CA ALA A 130 -16.02 3.48 15.53
C ALA A 130 -14.71 3.84 14.80
N ASN A 131 -14.63 5.05 14.22
CA ASN A 131 -13.38 5.56 13.65
C ASN A 131 -12.25 5.62 14.68
N ALA A 132 -12.55 6.18 15.87
CA ALA A 132 -11.58 6.26 16.97
C ALA A 132 -11.11 4.87 17.42
N GLN A 133 -12.01 3.90 17.52
CA GLN A 133 -11.70 2.53 17.90
C GLN A 133 -10.79 1.83 16.88
N GLY A 134 -11.05 1.98 15.58
CA GLY A 134 -10.18 1.46 14.52
C GLY A 134 -8.76 2.03 14.60
N LEU A 135 -8.65 3.35 14.81
CA LEU A 135 -7.37 4.03 15.00
C LEU A 135 -6.63 3.56 16.25
N LEU A 136 -7.34 3.38 17.38
CA LEU A 136 -6.74 2.90 18.62
C LEU A 136 -6.25 1.45 18.49
N CYS A 137 -7.02 0.58 17.83
CA CYS A 137 -6.61 -0.78 17.53
C CYS A 137 -5.32 -0.80 16.70
N THR A 138 -5.31 -0.06 15.59
CA THR A 138 -4.13 0.04 14.71
C THR A 138 -2.92 0.59 15.47
N LYS A 139 -3.08 1.67 16.22
CA LYS A 139 -2.01 2.27 17.02
C LYS A 139 -1.43 1.30 18.04
N GLN A 140 -2.27 0.49 18.69
CA GLN A 140 -1.81 -0.51 19.67
C GLN A 140 -0.97 -1.59 19.00
N VAL A 141 -1.41 -2.11 17.84
CA VAL A 141 -0.64 -3.13 17.10
C VAL A 141 0.70 -2.57 16.62
N LEU A 142 0.71 -1.37 16.03
CA LEU A 142 1.95 -0.72 15.61
C LEU A 142 2.91 -0.49 16.78
N TYR A 143 2.40 -0.13 17.97
CA TYR A 143 3.21 0.03 19.17
C TYR A 143 3.85 -1.29 19.62
N MET A 144 3.10 -2.40 19.57
CA MET A 144 3.61 -3.73 19.94
C MET A 144 4.70 -4.23 18.99
N LEU A 145 4.65 -3.82 17.72
CA LEU A 145 5.53 -4.31 16.65
C LEU A 145 6.64 -3.30 16.27
N LYS A 146 6.71 -2.14 16.93
CA LYS A 146 7.62 -1.03 16.54
C LYS A 146 9.10 -1.41 16.45
N ASP A 147 9.54 -2.36 17.26
CA ASP A 147 10.94 -2.80 17.34
C ASP A 147 11.15 -4.17 16.64
N GLN A 148 10.15 -4.67 15.94
CA GLN A 148 10.25 -5.94 15.21
C GLN A 148 10.62 -5.69 13.75
N GLU A 149 11.48 -6.56 13.23
CA GLU A 149 11.88 -6.55 11.83
C GLU A 149 11.43 -7.86 11.16
N PHE A 150 10.88 -7.72 9.96
CA PHE A 150 10.59 -8.87 9.11
C PHE A 150 11.85 -9.29 8.38
N ASN A 151 12.22 -10.57 8.49
CA ASN A 151 13.40 -11.09 7.81
C ASN A 151 13.09 -11.31 6.31
N ASN A 152 13.54 -10.40 5.46
CA ASN A 152 13.32 -10.45 4.02
C ASN A 152 14.15 -11.54 3.30
N LYS A 153 14.95 -12.33 4.02
CA LYS A 153 15.80 -13.38 3.44
C LYS A 153 15.09 -14.73 3.28
N GLU A 154 13.80 -14.80 3.55
CA GLU A 154 13.02 -16.00 3.25
C GLU A 154 12.87 -16.14 1.74
N VAL A 155 13.17 -17.34 1.22
CA VAL A 155 13.15 -17.65 -0.22
C VAL A 155 11.81 -17.31 -0.87
N GLU A 156 10.71 -17.49 -0.14
CA GLU A 156 9.35 -17.17 -0.60
C GLU A 156 9.15 -15.67 -0.80
N PHE A 157 9.66 -14.85 0.13
CA PHE A 157 9.59 -13.39 0.03
C PHE A 157 10.42 -12.88 -1.15
N GLU A 158 11.64 -13.37 -1.34
CA GLU A 158 12.49 -12.97 -2.46
C GLU A 158 11.87 -13.37 -3.81
N LYS A 159 11.25 -14.55 -3.88
CA LYS A 159 10.54 -15.01 -5.07
C LYS A 159 9.36 -14.13 -5.41
N GLU A 160 8.51 -13.81 -4.43
CA GLU A 160 7.33 -12.97 -4.62
C GLU A 160 7.71 -11.54 -5.00
N SER A 161 8.73 -10.97 -4.37
CA SER A 161 9.25 -9.65 -4.71
C SER A 161 9.77 -9.59 -6.15
N LYS A 162 10.57 -10.57 -6.58
CA LYS A 162 11.06 -10.64 -7.94
C LYS A 162 9.93 -10.80 -8.96
N LEU A 163 8.95 -11.66 -8.69
CA LEU A 163 7.83 -11.88 -9.60
C LEU A 163 7.03 -10.57 -9.77
N THR A 164 6.67 -9.92 -8.67
CA THR A 164 5.95 -8.64 -8.69
C THR A 164 6.72 -7.56 -9.46
N THR A 165 8.03 -7.49 -9.28
CA THR A 165 8.89 -6.53 -9.99
C THR A 165 8.89 -6.79 -11.50
N ILE A 166 9.17 -8.03 -11.94
CA ILE A 166 9.22 -8.39 -13.36
C ILE A 166 7.87 -8.11 -14.05
N GLU A 167 6.77 -8.53 -13.44
CA GLU A 167 5.43 -8.29 -13.98
C GLU A 167 5.09 -6.80 -14.05
N SER A 168 5.42 -6.03 -13.01
CA SER A 168 5.18 -4.59 -12.97
C SER A 168 5.99 -3.82 -14.02
N GLU A 169 7.25 -4.19 -14.21
CA GLU A 169 8.12 -3.62 -15.25
C GLU A 169 7.57 -3.88 -16.66
N ALA A 170 7.13 -5.12 -16.92
CA ALA A 170 6.57 -5.48 -18.22
C ALA A 170 5.32 -4.63 -18.56
N PHE A 171 4.41 -4.45 -17.60
CA PHE A 171 3.23 -3.60 -17.77
C PHE A 171 3.58 -2.13 -17.92
N SER A 172 4.47 -1.59 -17.08
CA SER A 172 4.86 -0.19 -17.12
C SER A 172 5.57 0.17 -18.41
N ASN A 173 6.50 -0.67 -18.87
CA ASN A 173 7.21 -0.44 -20.13
C ASN A 173 6.25 -0.48 -21.34
N CYS A 174 5.30 -1.39 -21.38
CA CYS A 174 4.29 -1.44 -22.43
C CYS A 174 3.44 -0.17 -22.47
N ALA A 175 3.04 0.35 -21.32
CA ALA A 175 2.17 1.53 -21.23
C ALA A 175 2.90 2.86 -21.51
N ILE A 176 4.20 2.95 -21.19
CA ILE A 176 4.99 4.19 -21.41
C ILE A 176 5.49 4.30 -22.85
N THR A 177 5.66 3.18 -23.56
CA THR A 177 6.17 3.15 -24.95
C THR A 177 5.06 3.17 -26.01
N SER A 178 3.80 3.14 -25.61
CA SER A 178 2.60 3.24 -26.48
C SER A 178 2.12 4.66 -26.62
#